data_af12570d8a41c9838b0694ea56850727
#
_entry.id   af12570d8a41c9838b0694ea56850727
#
_cell.length_a   1.000
_cell.length_b   1.000
_cell.length_c   1.000
_cell.angle_alpha   90.00
_cell.angle_beta   90.00
_cell.angle_gamma   90.00
#
_symmetry.space_group_name_H-M   'P 1'
#
loop_
_entity.id
_entity.type
_entity.pdbx_description
1 polymer ?
#
loop_
_entity_poly.entity_id
_entity_poly.type
_entity_poly.pdbx_seq_one_letter_code
_entity_poly.pdbx_strand_id
1 'polypeptide(L)'
;MSIIPYGGGSGGAVAHPAPVLTRENYVTWAIKVEADLDTAGLWEAVVPLEDAALAVIAKKDKPPRAYLLRALNDDLLLQVAAKKTAAEIWSSLKARFVRADRVRAARLGTLHGEWELLRMASDESLDVFAWKISGMTARYAGLGATLDDAAIVKKLLDCVPDRLYAAVAGMEQFCDLGPLLFEDALGRLKAFDERLRRRGQTGGESADGQLMFTAA
;
A
#
# COMPACT_ATOMS: atom_id res chain seq x y z
N MET A 1 46.49 19.60 -46.60
CA MET A 1 45.34 20.28 -45.97
C MET A 1 44.16 19.35 -46.05
N SER A 2 43.92 18.59 -44.95
CA SER A 2 42.90 17.57 -44.93
C SER A 2 41.68 18.10 -44.21
N ILE A 3 40.57 18.18 -44.92
CA ILE A 3 39.30 18.68 -44.39
C ILE A 3 38.60 17.50 -43.70
N ILE A 4 38.44 17.57 -42.38
CA ILE A 4 37.63 16.62 -41.60
C ILE A 4 36.16 17.00 -41.82
N PRO A 5 35.27 16.09 -42.26
CA PRO A 5 33.86 16.40 -42.33
C PRO A 5 33.27 16.36 -40.93
N TYR A 6 32.64 17.46 -40.54
CA TYR A 6 31.81 17.60 -39.34
C TYR A 6 30.63 16.61 -39.45
N GLY A 7 30.63 15.57 -38.61
CA GLY A 7 29.55 14.59 -38.55
C GLY A 7 28.27 15.27 -38.10
N GLY A 8 27.26 15.24 -38.97
CA GLY A 8 25.91 15.71 -38.67
C GLY A 8 25.33 15.01 -37.46
N GLY A 9 24.86 15.77 -36.49
CA GLY A 9 24.19 15.28 -35.32
C GLY A 9 22.97 14.44 -35.67
N SER A 10 22.97 13.16 -35.28
CA SER A 10 21.81 12.31 -35.34
C SER A 10 20.83 12.78 -34.27
N GLY A 11 19.91 13.64 -34.66
CA GLY A 11 18.86 14.11 -33.78
C GLY A 11 17.91 13.02 -33.37
N GLY A 12 17.68 12.86 -32.05
CA GLY A 12 16.40 12.42 -31.54
C GLY A 12 16.14 10.94 -31.41
N ALA A 13 17.12 10.04 -31.37
CA ALA A 13 16.89 8.66 -31.03
C ALA A 13 17.16 8.43 -29.53
N VAL A 14 16.15 8.01 -28.78
CA VAL A 14 16.32 7.58 -27.40
C VAL A 14 17.09 6.26 -27.39
N ALA A 15 18.23 6.24 -26.70
CA ALA A 15 19.19 5.12 -26.76
C ALA A 15 18.80 3.89 -25.91
N HIS A 16 17.79 4.01 -25.06
CA HIS A 16 17.39 2.96 -24.12
C HIS A 16 16.01 2.38 -24.46
N PRO A 17 15.75 1.09 -24.14
CA PRO A 17 14.41 0.54 -24.26
C PRO A 17 13.46 1.28 -23.32
N ALA A 18 12.31 1.72 -23.85
CA ALA A 18 11.32 2.45 -23.09
C ALA A 18 10.82 1.60 -21.89
N PRO A 19 10.81 2.17 -20.67
CA PRO A 19 10.26 1.48 -19.50
C PRO A 19 8.76 1.26 -19.69
N VAL A 20 8.24 0.07 -19.37
CA VAL A 20 6.81 -0.23 -19.52
C VAL A 20 6.02 0.31 -18.32
N LEU A 21 4.99 1.13 -18.58
CA LEU A 21 4.07 1.64 -17.58
C LEU A 21 3.11 0.55 -17.10
N THR A 22 3.06 0.37 -15.77
CA THR A 22 2.09 -0.47 -15.08
C THR A 22 1.21 0.38 -14.16
N ARG A 23 0.26 -0.27 -13.46
CA ARG A 23 -0.61 0.44 -12.50
C ARG A 23 0.13 0.96 -11.27
N GLU A 24 1.29 0.40 -10.95
CA GLU A 24 2.00 0.60 -9.69
C GLU A 24 3.28 1.44 -9.83
N ASN A 25 3.82 1.58 -11.05
CA ASN A 25 5.12 2.20 -11.27
C ASN A 25 5.07 3.60 -11.89
N TYR A 26 3.91 4.26 -11.93
CA TYR A 26 3.73 5.53 -12.65
C TYR A 26 4.77 6.59 -12.26
N VAL A 27 5.04 6.80 -10.97
CA VAL A 27 6.01 7.82 -10.52
C VAL A 27 7.41 7.54 -11.03
N THR A 28 7.89 6.31 -10.84
CA THR A 28 9.22 5.88 -11.30
C THR A 28 9.33 5.88 -12.83
N TRP A 29 8.24 5.45 -13.50
CA TRP A 29 8.13 5.45 -14.94
C TRP A 29 8.19 6.89 -15.50
N ALA A 30 7.45 7.82 -14.91
CA ALA A 30 7.39 9.21 -15.33
C ALA A 30 8.79 9.87 -15.26
N ILE A 31 9.52 9.65 -14.17
CA ILE A 31 10.89 10.17 -13.99
C ILE A 31 11.83 9.63 -15.08
N LYS A 32 11.76 8.31 -15.37
CA LYS A 32 12.63 7.69 -16.40
C LYS A 32 12.30 8.19 -17.79
N VAL A 33 11.02 8.28 -18.15
CA VAL A 33 10.57 8.79 -19.45
C VAL A 33 10.95 10.25 -19.65
N GLU A 34 10.79 11.09 -18.62
CA GLU A 34 11.21 12.48 -18.63
C GLU A 34 12.71 12.57 -18.91
N ALA A 35 13.55 11.87 -18.15
CA ALA A 35 15.00 11.87 -18.33
C ALA A 35 15.44 11.39 -19.72
N ASP A 36 14.82 10.34 -20.25
CA ASP A 36 15.12 9.79 -21.58
C ASP A 36 14.76 10.79 -22.68
N LEU A 37 13.58 11.41 -22.59
CA LEU A 37 13.12 12.39 -23.58
C LEU A 37 13.86 13.73 -23.49
N ASP A 38 14.25 14.15 -22.28
CA ASP A 38 15.05 15.35 -22.07
C ASP A 38 16.45 15.18 -22.67
N THR A 39 17.12 14.06 -22.41
CA THR A 39 18.42 13.71 -22.98
C THR A 39 18.38 13.72 -24.52
N ALA A 40 17.25 13.30 -25.11
CA ALA A 40 17.05 13.33 -26.56
C ALA A 40 16.62 14.73 -27.10
N GLY A 41 16.41 15.73 -26.24
CA GLY A 41 15.91 17.07 -26.62
C GLY A 41 14.46 17.05 -27.13
N LEU A 42 13.67 16.10 -26.67
CA LEU A 42 12.28 15.88 -27.09
C LEU A 42 11.25 16.22 -26.00
N TRP A 43 11.68 16.53 -24.79
CA TRP A 43 10.79 16.79 -23.66
C TRP A 43 9.89 18.00 -23.86
N GLU A 44 10.38 19.05 -24.51
CA GLU A 44 9.59 20.23 -24.83
C GLU A 44 8.34 19.97 -25.69
N ALA A 45 8.35 18.88 -26.48
CA ALA A 45 7.17 18.47 -27.24
C ALA A 45 6.11 17.74 -26.39
N VAL A 46 6.50 17.25 -25.20
CA VAL A 46 5.61 16.56 -24.24
C VAL A 46 5.02 17.57 -23.24
N VAL A 47 5.85 18.49 -22.75
CA VAL A 47 5.44 19.58 -21.85
C VAL A 47 5.88 20.88 -22.46
N PRO A 48 5.06 21.49 -23.37
CA PRO A 48 5.40 22.75 -24.02
C PRO A 48 5.55 23.86 -22.99
N LEU A 49 6.60 24.68 -23.13
CA LEU A 49 6.70 25.99 -22.47
C LEU A 49 5.64 26.93 -23.04
N GLU A 50 5.08 27.80 -22.21
CA GLU A 50 3.94 28.67 -22.58
C GLU A 50 4.17 29.53 -23.83
N ASP A 51 5.44 29.82 -24.17
CA ASP A 51 5.83 30.65 -25.32
C ASP A 51 6.36 29.87 -26.54
N ALA A 52 6.30 28.54 -26.55
CA ALA A 52 6.84 27.76 -27.66
C ALA A 52 5.94 27.78 -28.88
N ALA A 53 6.49 28.17 -30.05
CA ALA A 53 5.75 28.24 -31.29
C ALA A 53 5.16 26.86 -31.68
N LEU A 54 3.85 26.76 -31.77
CA LEU A 54 3.07 25.52 -32.06
C LEU A 54 3.60 24.76 -33.30
N ALA A 55 4.15 25.44 -34.29
CA ALA A 55 4.70 24.85 -35.51
C ALA A 55 6.01 24.07 -35.27
N VAL A 56 6.83 24.46 -34.30
CA VAL A 56 8.07 23.76 -33.91
C VAL A 56 7.75 22.51 -33.12
N ILE A 57 6.76 22.59 -32.25
CA ILE A 57 6.26 21.49 -31.47
C ILE A 57 5.69 20.39 -32.36
N ALA A 58 4.87 20.75 -33.36
CA ALA A 58 4.24 19.79 -34.28
C ALA A 58 5.27 18.99 -35.12
N LYS A 59 6.41 19.58 -35.47
CA LYS A 59 7.49 18.85 -36.19
C LYS A 59 8.24 17.86 -35.29
N LYS A 60 8.40 18.19 -34.02
CA LYS A 60 9.12 17.36 -33.03
C LYS A 60 8.24 16.30 -32.32
N ASP A 61 6.92 16.30 -32.53
CA ASP A 61 5.97 15.46 -31.77
C ASP A 61 6.02 13.97 -32.13
N LYS A 62 6.36 13.60 -33.37
CA LYS A 62 6.34 12.20 -33.83
C LYS A 62 7.26 11.26 -33.02
N PRO A 63 8.54 11.57 -32.76
CA PRO A 63 9.44 10.72 -31.99
C PRO A 63 8.97 10.51 -30.54
N PRO A 64 8.65 11.56 -29.73
CA PRO A 64 8.22 11.37 -28.34
C PRO A 64 6.86 10.67 -28.25
N ARG A 65 5.93 10.92 -29.20
CA ARG A 65 4.67 10.18 -29.26
C ARG A 65 4.91 8.68 -29.48
N ALA A 66 5.76 8.32 -30.42
CA ALA A 66 6.09 6.92 -30.68
C ALA A 66 6.82 6.26 -29.49
N TYR A 67 7.66 7.02 -28.80
CA TYR A 67 8.34 6.57 -27.59
C TYR A 67 7.32 6.31 -26.47
N LEU A 68 6.44 7.26 -26.17
CA LEU A 68 5.40 7.10 -25.15
C LEU A 68 4.50 5.88 -25.43
N LEU A 69 4.06 5.68 -26.68
CA LEU A 69 3.21 4.54 -27.02
C LEU A 69 3.93 3.19 -26.79
N ARG A 70 5.23 3.10 -27.05
CA ARG A 70 6.05 1.90 -26.76
C ARG A 70 6.29 1.69 -25.26
N ALA A 71 6.23 2.75 -24.48
CA ALA A 71 6.41 2.73 -23.04
C ALA A 71 5.12 2.34 -22.28
N LEU A 72 4.06 1.89 -22.96
CA LEU A 72 2.78 1.49 -22.36
C LEU A 72 2.56 -0.01 -22.54
N ASN A 73 1.84 -0.61 -21.59
CA ASN A 73 1.22 -1.91 -21.81
C ASN A 73 0.00 -1.79 -22.75
N ASP A 74 -0.46 -2.91 -23.30
CA ASP A 74 -1.52 -2.94 -24.32
C ASP A 74 -2.83 -2.29 -23.84
N ASP A 75 -3.20 -2.48 -22.57
CA ASP A 75 -4.42 -1.91 -22.00
C ASP A 75 -4.39 -0.38 -21.98
N LEU A 76 -3.26 0.20 -21.59
CA LEU A 76 -3.07 1.65 -21.56
C LEU A 76 -2.88 2.22 -22.97
N LEU A 77 -2.18 1.48 -23.82
CA LEU A 77 -1.98 1.83 -25.22
C LEU A 77 -3.32 2.04 -25.95
N LEU A 78 -4.25 1.07 -25.83
CA LEU A 78 -5.56 1.17 -26.46
C LEU A 78 -6.35 2.40 -25.98
N GLN A 79 -6.21 2.80 -24.72
CA GLN A 79 -6.93 3.95 -24.16
C GLN A 79 -6.42 5.30 -24.66
N VAL A 80 -5.13 5.40 -25.01
CA VAL A 80 -4.52 6.65 -25.49
C VAL A 80 -4.23 6.65 -26.99
N ALA A 81 -4.49 5.55 -27.70
CA ALA A 81 -4.18 5.39 -29.12
C ALA A 81 -4.82 6.48 -30.02
N ALA A 82 -6.02 6.95 -29.65
CA ALA A 82 -6.71 8.03 -30.37
C ALA A 82 -6.09 9.43 -30.16
N LYS A 83 -5.19 9.59 -29.20
CA LYS A 83 -4.52 10.87 -28.93
C LYS A 83 -3.53 11.21 -30.03
N LYS A 84 -3.57 12.45 -30.51
CA LYS A 84 -2.79 12.87 -31.69
C LYS A 84 -1.39 13.31 -31.34
N THR A 85 -1.17 13.84 -30.14
CA THR A 85 0.12 14.43 -29.69
C THR A 85 0.69 13.72 -28.47
N ALA A 86 2.02 13.83 -28.29
CA ALA A 86 2.71 13.33 -27.10
C ALA A 86 2.21 14.04 -25.83
N ALA A 87 1.95 15.34 -25.90
CA ALA A 87 1.42 16.13 -24.80
C ALA A 87 0.03 15.66 -24.35
N GLU A 88 -0.87 15.31 -25.29
CA GLU A 88 -2.19 14.76 -24.96
C GLU A 88 -2.09 13.38 -24.29
N ILE A 89 -1.17 12.52 -24.76
CA ILE A 89 -0.93 11.20 -24.14
C ILE A 89 -0.44 11.40 -22.71
N TRP A 90 0.61 12.23 -22.54
CA TRP A 90 1.20 12.50 -21.23
C TRP A 90 0.19 13.07 -20.23
N SER A 91 -0.55 14.11 -20.64
CA SER A 91 -1.57 14.74 -19.80
C SER A 91 -2.68 13.76 -19.40
N SER A 92 -3.11 12.91 -20.32
CA SER A 92 -4.12 11.89 -20.07
C SER A 92 -3.65 10.86 -19.04
N LEU A 93 -2.41 10.35 -19.19
CA LEU A 93 -1.81 9.42 -18.24
C LEU A 93 -1.61 10.09 -16.87
N LYS A 94 -1.02 11.29 -16.82
CA LYS A 94 -0.83 12.04 -15.58
C LYS A 94 -2.15 12.25 -14.84
N ALA A 95 -3.19 12.72 -15.54
CA ALA A 95 -4.49 12.95 -14.93
C ALA A 95 -5.11 11.66 -14.36
N ARG A 96 -4.95 10.54 -15.06
CA ARG A 96 -5.46 9.23 -14.62
C ARG A 96 -4.76 8.73 -13.35
N PHE A 97 -3.42 8.71 -13.35
CA PHE A 97 -2.64 8.17 -12.24
C PHE A 97 -2.68 9.06 -11.00
N VAL A 98 -2.62 10.39 -11.16
CA VAL A 98 -2.78 11.33 -10.04
C VAL A 98 -4.17 11.21 -9.39
N ARG A 99 -5.23 10.97 -10.17
CA ARG A 99 -6.57 10.73 -9.60
C ARG A 99 -6.63 9.40 -8.85
N ALA A 100 -6.04 8.33 -9.41
CA ALA A 100 -6.00 7.02 -8.77
C ALA A 100 -5.24 7.08 -7.43
N ASP A 101 -4.11 7.77 -7.38
CA ASP A 101 -3.31 7.96 -6.16
C ASP A 101 -4.06 8.76 -5.09
N ARG A 102 -4.79 9.81 -5.48
CA ARG A 102 -5.63 10.57 -4.53
C ARG A 102 -6.73 9.71 -3.92
N VAL A 103 -7.41 8.91 -4.73
CA VAL A 103 -8.46 7.99 -4.26
C VAL A 103 -7.86 6.93 -3.34
N ARG A 104 -6.69 6.38 -3.71
CA ARG A 104 -5.95 5.41 -2.89
C ARG A 104 -5.55 6.02 -1.55
N ALA A 105 -4.98 7.22 -1.54
CA ALA A 105 -4.59 7.93 -0.31
C ALA A 105 -5.80 8.21 0.60
N ALA A 106 -6.93 8.64 0.04
CA ALA A 106 -8.16 8.84 0.80
C ALA A 106 -8.67 7.53 1.43
N ARG A 107 -8.66 6.41 0.68
CA ARG A 107 -9.05 5.10 1.19
C ARG A 107 -8.11 4.59 2.30
N LEU A 108 -6.80 4.80 2.15
CA LEU A 108 -5.82 4.49 3.19
C LEU A 108 -6.05 5.32 4.45
N GLY A 109 -6.35 6.62 4.31
CA GLY A 109 -6.68 7.48 5.45
C GLY A 109 -7.93 7.01 6.20
N THR A 110 -8.99 6.62 5.48
CA THR A 110 -10.19 6.02 6.09
C THR A 110 -9.86 4.72 6.83
N LEU A 111 -9.11 3.83 6.17
CA LEU A 111 -8.73 2.55 6.75
C LEU A 111 -7.84 2.71 7.99
N HIS A 112 -6.96 3.72 7.99
CA HIS A 112 -6.16 4.06 9.17
C HIS A 112 -7.04 4.51 10.33
N GLY A 113 -8.05 5.36 10.08
CA GLY A 113 -9.01 5.73 11.11
C GLY A 113 -9.79 4.53 11.67
N GLU A 114 -10.23 3.60 10.82
CA GLU A 114 -10.88 2.35 11.25
C GLU A 114 -9.91 1.48 12.10
N TRP A 115 -8.64 1.40 11.71
CA TRP A 115 -7.59 0.70 12.47
C TRP A 115 -7.39 1.30 13.86
N GLU A 116 -7.29 2.62 13.97
CA GLU A 116 -7.12 3.29 15.27
C GLU A 116 -8.31 3.05 16.21
N LEU A 117 -9.52 3.03 15.67
CA LEU A 117 -10.74 2.81 16.43
C LEU A 117 -11.03 1.34 16.75
N LEU A 118 -10.31 0.40 16.12
CA LEU A 118 -10.55 -1.03 16.31
C LEU A 118 -10.28 -1.44 17.76
N ARG A 119 -11.27 -2.04 18.41
CA ARG A 119 -11.21 -2.61 19.77
C ARG A 119 -11.97 -3.93 19.80
N MET A 120 -11.55 -4.81 20.67
CA MET A 120 -12.27 -6.04 20.98
C MET A 120 -13.42 -5.73 21.94
N ALA A 121 -14.63 -6.18 21.64
CA ALA A 121 -15.75 -6.04 22.55
C ALA A 121 -15.60 -7.01 23.75
N SER A 122 -16.24 -6.68 24.88
CA SER A 122 -16.12 -7.47 26.11
C SER A 122 -16.67 -8.89 26.00
N ASP A 123 -17.68 -9.10 25.16
CA ASP A 123 -18.34 -10.36 24.85
C ASP A 123 -17.81 -11.06 23.59
N GLU A 124 -16.89 -10.41 22.88
CA GLU A 124 -16.31 -10.93 21.66
C GLU A 124 -15.27 -12.03 21.95
N SER A 125 -15.19 -13.03 21.08
CA SER A 125 -14.12 -14.03 21.14
C SER A 125 -12.82 -13.53 20.51
N LEU A 126 -11.69 -14.04 21.01
CA LEU A 126 -10.37 -13.74 20.43
C LEU A 126 -10.26 -14.15 18.96
N ASP A 127 -10.96 -15.22 18.54
CA ASP A 127 -10.99 -15.66 17.13
C ASP A 127 -11.65 -14.62 16.23
N VAL A 128 -12.80 -14.10 16.63
CA VAL A 128 -13.53 -13.07 15.88
C VAL A 128 -12.70 -11.80 15.79
N PHE A 129 -12.08 -11.38 16.90
CA PHE A 129 -11.23 -10.20 16.90
C PHE A 129 -9.97 -10.36 16.02
N ALA A 130 -9.30 -11.51 16.10
CA ALA A 130 -8.17 -11.84 15.25
C ALA A 130 -8.56 -11.81 13.76
N TRP A 131 -9.75 -12.30 13.42
CA TRP A 131 -10.27 -12.25 12.05
C TRP A 131 -10.50 -10.82 11.57
N LYS A 132 -10.99 -9.92 12.43
CA LYS A 132 -11.11 -8.49 12.12
C LYS A 132 -9.74 -7.87 11.82
N ILE A 133 -8.72 -8.14 12.65
CA ILE A 133 -7.35 -7.67 12.44
C ILE A 133 -6.82 -8.17 11.09
N SER A 134 -6.92 -9.48 10.82
CA SER A 134 -6.46 -10.07 9.57
C SER A 134 -7.20 -9.52 8.34
N GLY A 135 -8.50 -9.26 8.46
CA GLY A 135 -9.29 -8.61 7.41
C GLY A 135 -8.81 -7.19 7.11
N MET A 136 -8.41 -6.45 8.14
CA MET A 136 -7.86 -5.09 7.96
C MET A 136 -6.47 -5.12 7.33
N THR A 137 -5.58 -6.03 7.74
CA THR A 137 -4.25 -6.18 7.11
C THR A 137 -4.37 -6.53 5.62
N ALA A 138 -5.31 -7.40 5.25
CA ALA A 138 -5.61 -7.73 3.86
C ALA A 138 -6.13 -6.50 3.07
N ARG A 139 -6.96 -5.64 3.69
CA ARG A 139 -7.42 -4.38 3.06
C ARG A 139 -6.26 -3.39 2.84
N TYR A 140 -5.32 -3.28 3.80
CA TYR A 140 -4.09 -2.50 3.61
C TYR A 140 -3.27 -3.02 2.44
N ALA A 141 -3.03 -4.34 2.38
CA ALA A 141 -2.30 -4.99 1.28
C ALA A 141 -2.98 -4.75 -0.07
N GLY A 142 -4.32 -4.83 -0.13
CA GLY A 142 -5.10 -4.51 -1.34
C GLY A 142 -4.99 -3.07 -1.82
N LEU A 143 -4.60 -2.14 -0.94
CA LEU A 143 -4.28 -0.75 -1.27
C LEU A 143 -2.77 -0.54 -1.48
N GLY A 144 -1.96 -1.62 -1.54
CA GLY A 144 -0.51 -1.56 -1.72
C GLY A 144 0.22 -0.90 -0.53
N ALA A 145 -0.33 -1.04 0.67
CA ALA A 145 0.30 -0.67 1.93
C ALA A 145 0.46 -1.92 2.80
N THR A 146 1.46 -1.94 3.66
CA THR A 146 1.69 -3.06 4.58
C THR A 146 1.71 -2.53 6.02
N LEU A 147 1.18 -3.32 6.93
CA LEU A 147 1.41 -3.17 8.36
C LEU A 147 2.53 -4.14 8.73
N ASP A 148 3.47 -3.72 9.54
CA ASP A 148 4.50 -4.61 10.07
C ASP A 148 3.91 -5.55 11.14
N ASP A 149 4.53 -6.70 11.33
CA ASP A 149 4.06 -7.72 12.28
C ASP A 149 4.05 -7.17 13.71
N ALA A 150 5.01 -6.35 14.09
CA ALA A 150 5.07 -5.73 15.40
C ALA A 150 3.87 -4.79 15.65
N ALA A 151 3.46 -4.00 14.64
CA ALA A 151 2.27 -3.14 14.75
C ALA A 151 0.98 -3.97 14.87
N ILE A 152 0.91 -5.11 14.19
CA ILE A 152 -0.25 -6.02 14.24
C ILE A 152 -0.34 -6.67 15.63
N VAL A 153 0.78 -7.17 16.16
CA VAL A 153 0.87 -7.75 17.51
C VAL A 153 0.53 -6.70 18.56
N LYS A 154 1.13 -5.50 18.46
CA LYS A 154 0.81 -4.41 19.37
C LYS A 154 -0.67 -4.07 19.36
N LYS A 155 -1.31 -4.00 18.19
CA LYS A 155 -2.74 -3.76 18.08
C LYS A 155 -3.58 -4.84 18.76
N LEU A 156 -3.20 -6.10 18.61
CA LEU A 156 -3.85 -7.21 19.30
C LEU A 156 -3.77 -7.02 20.81
N LEU A 157 -2.59 -6.74 21.36
CA LEU A 157 -2.35 -6.62 22.80
C LEU A 157 -3.04 -5.38 23.41
N ASP A 158 -2.97 -4.24 22.72
CA ASP A 158 -3.55 -2.96 23.19
C ASP A 158 -5.09 -2.94 23.18
N CYS A 159 -5.72 -3.87 22.46
CA CYS A 159 -7.16 -3.80 22.18
C CYS A 159 -7.99 -4.92 22.80
N VAL A 160 -7.38 -5.81 23.56
CA VAL A 160 -8.11 -6.86 24.31
C VAL A 160 -8.74 -6.31 25.58
N PRO A 161 -9.84 -6.91 26.08
CA PRO A 161 -10.51 -6.46 27.29
C PRO A 161 -9.71 -6.77 28.56
N ASP A 162 -10.03 -6.05 29.66
CA ASP A 162 -9.32 -6.08 30.94
C ASP A 162 -9.10 -7.50 31.51
N ARG A 163 -10.02 -8.44 31.26
CA ARG A 163 -9.87 -9.83 31.69
C ARG A 163 -8.59 -10.50 31.18
N LEU A 164 -8.03 -10.01 30.08
CA LEU A 164 -6.81 -10.55 29.47
C LEU A 164 -5.57 -9.71 29.81
N TYR A 165 -5.73 -8.60 30.53
CA TYR A 165 -4.63 -7.69 30.85
C TYR A 165 -3.43 -8.38 31.52
N ALA A 166 -3.68 -9.34 32.43
CA ALA A 166 -2.60 -10.08 33.09
C ALA A 166 -1.75 -10.92 32.11
N ALA A 167 -2.38 -11.43 31.04
CA ALA A 167 -1.64 -12.14 29.99
C ALA A 167 -0.82 -11.16 29.13
N VAL A 168 -1.38 -9.99 28.80
CA VAL A 168 -0.70 -8.92 28.07
C VAL A 168 0.52 -8.46 28.85
N ALA A 169 0.35 -8.07 30.12
CA ALA A 169 1.45 -7.64 30.99
C ALA A 169 2.56 -8.70 31.14
N GLY A 170 2.18 -9.98 31.22
CA GLY A 170 3.13 -11.08 31.23
C GLY A 170 3.91 -11.21 29.90
N MET A 171 3.26 -11.01 28.77
CA MET A 171 3.94 -11.04 27.46
C MET A 171 4.89 -9.85 27.31
N GLU A 172 4.46 -8.65 27.68
CA GLU A 172 5.29 -7.43 27.61
C GLU A 172 6.51 -7.51 28.53
N GLN A 173 6.39 -8.15 29.69
CA GLN A 173 7.47 -8.25 30.66
C GLN A 173 8.48 -9.34 30.32
N PHE A 174 8.05 -10.47 29.77
CA PHE A 174 8.86 -11.69 29.64
C PHE A 174 9.15 -12.12 28.21
N CYS A 175 8.53 -11.48 27.20
CA CYS A 175 8.75 -11.81 25.81
C CYS A 175 9.34 -10.60 25.06
N ASP A 176 10.25 -10.87 24.13
CA ASP A 176 10.61 -9.88 23.12
C ASP A 176 9.46 -9.78 22.10
N LEU A 177 8.77 -8.64 22.08
CA LEU A 177 7.64 -8.40 21.19
C LEU A 177 8.07 -8.15 19.74
N GLY A 178 9.33 -7.78 19.51
CA GLY A 178 9.84 -7.50 18.15
C GLY A 178 9.75 -8.68 17.21
N PRO A 179 10.25 -9.87 17.57
CA PRO A 179 10.15 -11.08 16.76
C PRO A 179 8.87 -11.89 17.00
N LEU A 180 7.97 -11.45 17.91
CA LEU A 180 6.76 -12.19 18.23
C LEU A 180 5.79 -12.19 17.05
N LEU A 181 5.43 -13.39 16.58
CA LEU A 181 4.45 -13.54 15.52
C LEU A 181 3.02 -13.35 16.04
N PHE A 182 2.15 -12.83 15.19
CA PHE A 182 0.73 -12.62 15.53
C PHE A 182 0.03 -13.88 16.05
N GLU A 183 0.25 -15.01 15.40
CA GLU A 183 -0.36 -16.30 15.78
C GLU A 183 0.13 -16.79 17.15
N ASP A 184 1.40 -16.53 17.50
CA ASP A 184 1.96 -16.90 18.80
C ASP A 184 1.36 -16.03 19.92
N ALA A 185 1.24 -14.72 19.69
CA ALA A 185 0.58 -13.81 20.63
C ALA A 185 -0.88 -14.20 20.85
N LEU A 186 -1.60 -14.45 19.78
CA LEU A 186 -2.99 -14.91 19.79
C LEU A 186 -3.14 -16.25 20.54
N GLY A 187 -2.27 -17.23 20.27
CA GLY A 187 -2.27 -18.52 20.92
C GLY A 187 -2.09 -18.42 22.44
N ARG A 188 -1.19 -17.55 22.89
CA ARG A 188 -0.96 -17.28 24.33
C ARG A 188 -2.16 -16.65 25.00
N LEU A 189 -2.81 -15.67 24.36
CA LEU A 189 -4.03 -15.05 24.85
C LEU A 189 -5.17 -16.06 24.95
N LYS A 190 -5.37 -16.93 23.94
CA LYS A 190 -6.38 -17.99 23.95
C LYS A 190 -6.15 -19.00 25.10
N ALA A 191 -4.90 -19.42 25.28
CA ALA A 191 -4.56 -20.34 26.36
C ALA A 191 -4.82 -19.74 27.75
N PHE A 192 -4.64 -18.43 27.90
CA PHE A 192 -4.96 -17.73 29.14
C PHE A 192 -6.49 -17.57 29.33
N ASP A 193 -7.23 -17.16 28.32
CA ASP A 193 -8.69 -17.01 28.34
C ASP A 193 -9.38 -18.33 28.71
N GLU A 194 -8.90 -19.44 28.15
CA GLU A 194 -9.41 -20.77 28.47
C GLU A 194 -9.18 -21.16 29.95
N ARG A 195 -8.02 -20.80 30.51
CA ARG A 195 -7.75 -21.02 31.94
C ARG A 195 -8.66 -20.17 32.83
N LEU A 196 -8.97 -18.94 32.43
CA LEU A 196 -9.92 -18.11 33.17
C LEU A 196 -11.31 -18.70 33.17
N ARG A 197 -11.79 -19.19 32.02
CA ARG A 197 -13.10 -19.83 31.87
C ARG A 197 -13.22 -21.06 32.77
N ARG A 198 -12.21 -21.95 32.80
CA ARG A 198 -12.18 -23.12 33.68
C ARG A 198 -12.24 -22.77 35.17
N ARG A 199 -11.48 -21.72 35.58
CA ARG A 199 -11.53 -21.23 36.96
C ARG A 199 -12.89 -20.68 37.35
N GLY A 200 -13.56 -19.96 36.46
CA GLY A 200 -14.90 -19.44 36.67
C GLY A 200 -15.95 -20.56 36.84
N GLN A 201 -15.81 -21.66 36.09
CA GLN A 201 -16.69 -22.84 36.20
C GLN A 201 -16.48 -23.60 37.51
N THR A 202 -15.23 -23.84 37.92
CA THR A 202 -14.92 -24.51 39.17
C THR A 202 -15.24 -23.67 40.42
N GLY A 203 -15.22 -22.33 40.31
CA GLY A 203 -15.59 -21.41 41.42
C GLY A 203 -17.11 -21.40 41.72
N GLY A 204 -17.94 -21.65 40.69
CA GLY A 204 -19.40 -21.74 40.85
C GLY A 204 -19.87 -23.02 41.57
N GLU A 205 -19.22 -24.14 41.32
CA GLU A 205 -19.56 -25.43 41.99
C GLU A 205 -19.16 -25.48 43.47
N SER A 206 -18.13 -24.70 43.87
CA SER A 206 -17.70 -24.69 45.29
C SER A 206 -18.55 -23.82 46.19
N ALA A 207 -19.36 -22.88 45.65
CA ALA A 207 -20.24 -22.01 46.43
C ALA A 207 -21.57 -22.70 46.83
N ASP A 208 -22.06 -23.63 46.04
CA ASP A 208 -23.30 -24.39 46.33
C ASP A 208 -23.08 -25.57 47.29
N GLY A 209 -21.83 -26.04 47.45
CA GLY A 209 -21.50 -27.17 48.32
C GLY A 209 -21.31 -26.83 49.80
N GLN A 210 -21.27 -25.55 50.22
CA GLN A 210 -20.89 -25.15 51.59
C GLN A 210 -22.05 -24.67 52.46
N LEU A 211 -23.30 -24.80 52.01
CA LEU A 211 -24.49 -24.38 52.76
C LEU A 211 -25.29 -25.54 53.43
N MET A 212 -24.76 -26.74 53.54
CA MET A 212 -25.50 -27.90 54.07
C MET A 212 -24.99 -28.46 55.38
N PHE A 213 -24.16 -27.77 56.16
CA PHE A 213 -23.74 -28.29 57.47
C PHE A 213 -23.80 -27.22 58.58
N THR A 214 -25.02 -26.79 58.95
CA THR A 214 -25.31 -26.30 60.33
C THR A 214 -26.81 -26.27 60.55
N ALA A 215 -27.39 -27.40 60.94
CA ALA A 215 -28.64 -27.51 61.70
C ALA A 215 -28.75 -28.93 62.36
N ALA A 216 -28.20 -29.05 63.54
CA ALA A 216 -28.65 -30.02 64.54
C ALA A 216 -28.19 -29.55 65.92
#